data_a31206514a809f19232934869c34966b
#
_entry.id   a31206514a809f19232934869c34966b
#
_cell.length_a   1.000
_cell.length_b   1.000
_cell.length_c   1.000
_cell.angle_alpha   90.00
_cell.angle_beta   90.00
_cell.angle_gamma   90.00
#
_symmetry.space_group_name_H-M   'P 1'
#
loop_
_entity.id
_entity.type
_entity.pdbx_description
1 polymer ?
#
loop_
_entity_poly.entity_id
_entity_poly.type
_entity_poly.pdbx_seq_one_letter_code
_entity_poly.pdbx_strand_id
1 'polypeptide(L)'
;RVDRLAKRGGRPSVKALPDAVSGVTVVDDEAQITQDADVDEQSFVFRMAAAAAHAGIPIGARSLRMMASRGPNPGEDWTERTRRAFLSLLGAGTPMVHAVEALERYDLFSRYLPEWRAVRSLPQRNAFHTYTVDRHLLQTVANASELMRGVSRPDLLLVGALLHDIGKGY
;
A
#
# COMPACT_ATOMS: atom_id res chain seq x y z
N ARG A 1 17.17 -43.85 -15.82
CA ARG A 1 16.47 -42.98 -16.81
C ARG A 1 15.67 -41.99 -15.98
N VAL A 2 16.22 -40.81 -15.79
CA VAL A 2 15.59 -39.72 -15.00
C VAL A 2 15.02 -38.74 -16.03
N ASP A 3 13.70 -38.75 -16.18
CA ASP A 3 12.99 -37.79 -17.03
C ASP A 3 13.07 -36.39 -16.38
N ARG A 4 13.86 -35.52 -17.02
CA ARG A 4 13.82 -34.08 -16.75
C ARG A 4 12.53 -33.53 -17.33
N LEU A 5 11.54 -33.30 -16.46
CA LEU A 5 10.39 -32.45 -16.75
C LEU A 5 10.89 -31.01 -17.00
N ALA A 6 11.03 -30.65 -18.27
CA ALA A 6 11.24 -29.25 -18.67
C ALA A 6 10.04 -28.45 -18.24
N LYS A 7 10.21 -27.53 -17.25
CA LYS A 7 9.26 -26.46 -16.95
C LYS A 7 9.08 -25.64 -18.23
N ARG A 8 7.94 -25.80 -18.89
CA ARG A 8 7.49 -24.90 -19.96
C ARG A 8 7.39 -23.51 -19.36
N GLY A 9 8.32 -22.64 -19.70
CA GLY A 9 8.22 -21.20 -19.46
C GLY A 9 7.06 -20.64 -20.27
N GLY A 10 5.88 -20.59 -19.66
CA GLY A 10 4.77 -19.83 -20.20
C GLY A 10 5.17 -18.35 -20.29
N ARG A 11 4.81 -17.65 -21.37
CA ARG A 11 4.94 -16.20 -21.43
C ARG A 11 4.15 -15.63 -20.25
N PRO A 12 4.73 -14.64 -19.52
CA PRO A 12 4.02 -14.01 -18.41
C PRO A 12 2.66 -13.47 -18.89
N SER A 13 1.61 -13.79 -18.14
CA SER A 13 0.27 -13.28 -18.43
C SER A 13 0.22 -11.80 -18.04
N VAL A 14 0.12 -10.92 -19.03
CA VAL A 14 -0.06 -9.49 -18.80
C VAL A 14 -1.56 -9.19 -18.80
N LYS A 15 -2.09 -8.78 -17.66
CA LYS A 15 -3.47 -8.33 -17.49
C LYS A 15 -3.49 -6.82 -17.23
N ALA A 16 -4.49 -6.11 -17.76
CA ALA A 16 -4.72 -4.72 -17.38
C ALA A 16 -5.32 -4.67 -15.96
N LEU A 17 -4.92 -3.68 -15.18
CA LEU A 17 -5.59 -3.37 -13.92
C LEU A 17 -6.99 -2.81 -14.22
N PRO A 18 -8.00 -3.07 -13.35
CA PRO A 18 -9.35 -2.55 -13.53
C PRO A 18 -9.40 -1.03 -13.68
N ASP A 19 -8.54 -0.32 -12.96
CA ASP A 19 -8.28 1.12 -13.10
C ASP A 19 -6.87 1.27 -13.67
N ALA A 20 -6.78 1.60 -14.96
CA ALA A 20 -5.50 1.76 -15.64
C ALA A 20 -4.66 2.86 -14.98
N VAL A 21 -3.71 2.47 -14.14
CA VAL A 21 -2.74 3.38 -13.54
C VAL A 21 -1.54 3.46 -14.46
N SER A 22 -1.29 4.65 -15.01
CA SER A 22 -0.12 4.90 -15.86
C SER A 22 1.16 4.46 -15.15
N GLY A 23 1.97 3.65 -15.81
CA GLY A 23 3.22 3.13 -15.26
C GLY A 23 3.09 1.83 -14.45
N VAL A 24 1.88 1.21 -14.40
CA VAL A 24 1.65 -0.04 -13.68
C VAL A 24 0.98 -1.08 -14.58
N THR A 25 1.45 -2.31 -14.51
CA THR A 25 0.89 -3.47 -15.22
C THR A 25 0.80 -4.67 -14.28
N VAL A 26 0.11 -5.73 -14.69
CA VAL A 26 0.05 -7.00 -13.96
C VAL A 26 0.87 -8.05 -14.71
N VAL A 27 1.82 -8.66 -14.03
CA VAL A 27 2.64 -9.76 -14.54
C VAL A 27 2.70 -10.84 -13.46
N ASP A 28 2.35 -12.07 -13.83
CA ASP A 28 2.35 -13.22 -12.90
C ASP A 28 1.54 -12.98 -11.61
N ASP A 29 0.37 -12.33 -11.75
CA ASP A 29 -0.54 -11.94 -10.67
C ASP A 29 0.06 -10.95 -9.64
N GLU A 30 1.13 -10.23 -10.01
CA GLU A 30 1.72 -9.14 -9.22
C GLU A 30 1.59 -7.80 -9.97
N ALA A 31 1.39 -6.70 -9.23
CA ALA A 31 1.51 -5.35 -9.78
C ALA A 31 3.00 -5.02 -10.02
N GLN A 32 3.33 -4.67 -11.25
CA GLN A 32 4.69 -4.39 -11.69
C GLN A 32 4.80 -3.00 -12.34
N ILE A 33 5.95 -2.36 -12.15
CA ILE A 33 6.28 -1.07 -12.77
C ILE A 33 6.65 -1.31 -14.24
N THR A 34 6.06 -0.50 -15.14
CA THR A 34 6.42 -0.49 -16.57
C THR A 34 7.67 0.36 -16.83
N GLN A 35 8.26 0.26 -18.04
CA GLN A 35 9.48 1.01 -18.38
C GLN A 35 9.23 2.52 -18.49
N ASP A 36 8.03 2.93 -18.84
CA ASP A 36 7.58 4.31 -19.01
C ASP A 36 7.03 4.94 -17.74
N ALA A 37 7.14 4.25 -16.60
CA ALA A 37 6.63 4.73 -15.32
C ALA A 37 7.46 5.92 -14.80
N ASP A 38 6.78 6.99 -14.44
CA ASP A 38 7.35 8.10 -13.69
C ASP A 38 7.39 7.77 -12.19
N VAL A 39 8.42 7.04 -11.78
CA VAL A 39 8.62 6.60 -10.39
C VAL A 39 9.00 7.77 -9.49
N ASP A 40 9.52 8.85 -10.05
CA ASP A 40 9.96 10.04 -9.33
C ASP A 40 8.76 10.97 -9.00
N GLU A 41 7.58 10.71 -9.59
CA GLU A 41 6.35 11.44 -9.29
C GLU A 41 5.83 11.09 -7.88
N GLN A 42 5.58 12.10 -7.06
CA GLN A 42 5.26 11.97 -5.63
C GLN A 42 4.08 11.01 -5.36
N SER A 43 3.04 11.01 -6.19
CA SER A 43 1.87 10.16 -5.96
C SER A 43 2.07 8.70 -6.39
N PHE A 44 3.17 8.37 -7.10
CA PHE A 44 3.30 7.08 -7.77
C PHE A 44 3.22 5.90 -6.80
N VAL A 45 3.89 5.99 -5.64
CA VAL A 45 3.89 4.95 -4.61
C VAL A 45 2.47 4.59 -4.18
N PHE A 46 1.65 5.59 -3.87
CA PHE A 46 0.27 5.35 -3.42
C PHE A 46 -0.66 4.96 -4.56
N ARG A 47 -0.47 5.47 -5.78
CA ARG A 47 -1.25 5.04 -6.95
C ARG A 47 -1.03 3.56 -7.25
N MET A 48 0.22 3.12 -7.22
CA MET A 48 0.55 1.71 -7.41
C MET A 48 -0.01 0.84 -6.30
N ALA A 49 0.14 1.25 -5.05
CA ALA A 49 -0.36 0.50 -3.90
C ALA A 49 -1.89 0.42 -3.89
N ALA A 50 -2.58 1.52 -4.21
CA ALA A 50 -4.04 1.54 -4.35
C ALA A 50 -4.51 0.60 -5.47
N ALA A 51 -3.88 0.66 -6.64
CA ALA A 51 -4.21 -0.21 -7.77
C ALA A 51 -4.04 -1.70 -7.43
N ALA A 52 -2.94 -2.06 -6.77
CA ALA A 52 -2.68 -3.43 -6.32
C ALA A 52 -3.72 -3.88 -5.28
N ALA A 53 -4.03 -3.02 -4.30
CA ALA A 53 -5.02 -3.31 -3.26
C ALA A 53 -6.43 -3.49 -3.84
N HIS A 54 -6.89 -2.59 -4.71
CA HIS A 54 -8.20 -2.70 -5.36
C HIS A 54 -8.30 -3.94 -6.28
N ALA A 55 -7.20 -4.34 -6.89
CA ALA A 55 -7.13 -5.57 -7.68
C ALA A 55 -6.97 -6.84 -6.83
N GLY A 56 -6.71 -6.71 -5.54
CA GLY A 56 -6.47 -7.83 -4.64
C GLY A 56 -5.20 -8.62 -4.94
N ILE A 57 -4.17 -7.97 -5.52
CA ILE A 57 -2.90 -8.59 -5.91
C ILE A 57 -1.72 -7.97 -5.16
N PRO A 58 -0.62 -8.71 -4.94
CA PRO A 58 0.57 -8.16 -4.31
C PRO A 58 1.32 -7.19 -5.23
N ILE A 59 2.13 -6.33 -4.64
CA ILE A 59 3.11 -5.51 -5.35
C ILE A 59 4.39 -6.32 -5.51
N GLY A 60 4.89 -6.43 -6.74
CA GLY A 60 6.10 -7.19 -7.02
C GLY A 60 7.35 -6.63 -6.32
N ALA A 61 8.17 -7.50 -5.76
CA ALA A 61 9.34 -7.12 -4.97
C ALA A 61 10.35 -6.25 -5.75
N ARG A 62 10.46 -6.45 -7.08
CA ARG A 62 11.30 -5.60 -7.95
C ARG A 62 10.77 -4.17 -7.98
N SER A 63 9.46 -4.00 -8.07
CA SER A 63 8.79 -2.70 -8.10
C SER A 63 8.94 -1.96 -6.76
N LEU A 64 8.79 -2.67 -5.63
CA LEU A 64 9.03 -2.12 -4.30
C LEU A 64 10.48 -1.59 -4.15
N ARG A 65 11.47 -2.38 -4.56
CA ARG A 65 12.88 -1.95 -4.54
C ARG A 65 13.13 -0.73 -5.43
N MET A 66 12.52 -0.69 -6.62
CA MET A 66 12.67 0.44 -7.53
C MET A 66 12.09 1.72 -6.92
N MET A 67 10.88 1.68 -6.35
CA MET A 67 10.29 2.82 -5.64
C MET A 67 11.14 3.24 -4.44
N ALA A 68 11.69 2.29 -3.69
CA ALA A 68 12.54 2.60 -2.53
C ALA A 68 13.83 3.31 -2.93
N SER A 69 14.44 2.91 -4.07
CA SER A 69 15.73 3.47 -4.52
C SER A 69 15.60 4.77 -5.31
N ARG A 70 14.48 4.96 -6.04
CA ARG A 70 14.28 6.10 -6.96
C ARG A 70 13.17 7.04 -6.55
N GLY A 71 12.16 6.53 -5.80
CA GLY A 71 11.01 7.34 -5.43
C GLY A 71 11.42 8.57 -4.60
N PRO A 72 10.66 9.66 -4.72
CA PRO A 72 10.97 10.92 -4.06
C PRO A 72 10.91 10.80 -2.54
N ASN A 73 11.56 11.74 -1.87
CA ASN A 73 11.28 12.04 -0.47
C ASN A 73 10.24 13.18 -0.45
N PRO A 74 8.96 12.89 -0.11
CA PRO A 74 7.86 13.81 -0.39
C PRO A 74 7.91 15.11 0.45
N GLY A 75 8.67 15.14 1.55
CA GLY A 75 8.62 16.26 2.49
C GLY A 75 7.21 16.39 3.10
N GLU A 76 6.91 17.60 3.62
CA GLU A 76 5.62 17.90 4.28
C GLU A 76 4.51 18.25 3.28
N ASP A 77 4.86 18.73 2.10
CA ASP A 77 3.91 19.21 1.10
C ASP A 77 3.48 18.12 0.13
N TRP A 78 2.41 17.43 0.43
CA TRP A 78 1.80 16.48 -0.49
C TRP A 78 0.99 17.21 -1.57
N THR A 79 1.19 16.79 -2.82
CA THR A 79 0.33 17.24 -3.93
C THR A 79 -1.10 16.74 -3.74
N GLU A 80 -2.05 17.41 -4.36
CA GLU A 80 -3.46 16.96 -4.35
C GLU A 80 -3.60 15.54 -4.94
N ARG A 81 -2.78 15.21 -5.94
CA ARG A 81 -2.74 13.88 -6.53
C ARG A 81 -2.25 12.83 -5.54
N THR A 82 -1.24 13.16 -4.73
CA THR A 82 -0.74 12.29 -3.67
C THR A 82 -1.79 12.03 -2.59
N ARG A 83 -2.49 13.10 -2.15
CA ARG A 83 -3.59 12.98 -1.17
C ARG A 83 -4.71 12.07 -1.67
N ARG A 84 -5.13 12.23 -2.93
CA ARG A 84 -6.16 11.39 -3.54
C ARG A 84 -5.72 9.93 -3.65
N ALA A 85 -4.48 9.68 -4.09
CA ALA A 85 -3.94 8.34 -4.19
C ALA A 85 -3.84 7.66 -2.81
N PHE A 86 -3.43 8.39 -1.79
CA PHE A 86 -3.40 7.92 -0.41
C PHE A 86 -4.81 7.55 0.10
N LEU A 87 -5.79 8.42 -0.09
CA LEU A 87 -7.18 8.13 0.28
C LEU A 87 -7.76 6.94 -0.47
N SER A 88 -7.43 6.81 -1.77
CA SER A 88 -7.81 5.64 -2.57
C SER A 88 -7.22 4.35 -2.00
N LEU A 89 -5.95 4.38 -1.56
CA LEU A 89 -5.33 3.24 -0.90
C LEU A 89 -6.06 2.90 0.41
N LEU A 90 -6.31 3.88 1.29
CA LEU A 90 -6.99 3.66 2.56
C LEU A 90 -8.40 3.11 2.38
N GLY A 91 -9.09 3.50 1.30
CA GLY A 91 -10.44 3.02 0.97
C GLY A 91 -10.51 1.63 0.35
N ALA A 92 -9.38 0.97 0.11
CA ALA A 92 -9.35 -0.34 -0.56
C ALA A 92 -9.71 -1.53 0.37
N GLY A 93 -10.11 -1.27 1.62
CA GLY A 93 -10.51 -2.32 2.57
C GLY A 93 -9.37 -3.19 3.05
N THR A 94 -9.67 -4.47 3.36
CA THR A 94 -8.66 -5.40 3.89
C THR A 94 -7.40 -5.55 2.99
N PRO A 95 -7.47 -5.56 1.65
CA PRO A 95 -6.27 -5.62 0.81
C PRO A 95 -5.29 -4.45 1.01
N MET A 96 -5.78 -3.27 1.43
CA MET A 96 -4.92 -2.13 1.79
C MET A 96 -3.90 -2.49 2.86
N VAL A 97 -4.28 -3.32 3.84
CA VAL A 97 -3.39 -3.73 4.94
C VAL A 97 -2.13 -4.40 4.37
N HIS A 98 -2.30 -5.36 3.46
CA HIS A 98 -1.17 -6.05 2.83
C HIS A 98 -0.34 -5.12 1.94
N ALA A 99 -0.98 -4.19 1.24
CA ALA A 99 -0.28 -3.20 0.42
C ALA A 99 0.59 -2.28 1.28
N VAL A 100 0.06 -1.74 2.39
CA VAL A 100 0.82 -0.88 3.32
C VAL A 100 1.95 -1.67 3.99
N GLU A 101 1.71 -2.90 4.44
CA GLU A 101 2.77 -3.76 4.99
C GLU A 101 3.88 -4.03 3.97
N ALA A 102 3.54 -4.21 2.69
CA ALA A 102 4.52 -4.38 1.63
C ALA A 102 5.35 -3.11 1.42
N LEU A 103 4.70 -1.93 1.41
CA LEU A 103 5.40 -0.64 1.33
C LEU A 103 6.33 -0.44 2.53
N GLU A 104 5.86 -0.78 3.74
CA GLU A 104 6.61 -0.54 4.98
C GLU A 104 7.86 -1.41 5.11
N ARG A 105 7.89 -2.60 4.52
CA ARG A 105 9.13 -3.43 4.43
C ARG A 105 10.29 -2.74 3.72
N TYR A 106 9.99 -1.69 2.94
CA TYR A 106 10.96 -0.89 2.19
C TYR A 106 10.97 0.58 2.65
N ASP A 107 10.43 0.86 3.85
CA ASP A 107 10.29 2.20 4.45
C ASP A 107 9.56 3.21 3.56
N LEU A 108 8.78 2.74 2.59
CA LEU A 108 8.06 3.58 1.65
C LEU A 108 6.87 4.28 2.30
N PHE A 109 6.12 3.61 3.18
CA PHE A 109 5.00 4.22 3.88
C PHE A 109 5.48 5.23 4.94
N SER A 110 6.48 4.86 5.75
CA SER A 110 7.11 5.74 6.74
C SER A 110 7.84 6.94 6.12
N ARG A 111 8.18 6.89 4.84
CA ARG A 111 8.76 8.02 4.10
C ARG A 111 7.74 9.14 3.91
N TYR A 112 6.48 8.79 3.70
CA TYR A 112 5.36 9.73 3.53
C TYR A 112 4.70 10.11 4.85
N LEU A 113 4.72 9.22 5.84
CA LEU A 113 4.16 9.42 7.17
C LEU A 113 5.24 9.08 8.22
N PRO A 114 6.17 10.00 8.52
CA PRO A 114 7.31 9.74 9.41
C PRO A 114 6.90 9.28 10.82
N GLU A 115 5.74 9.75 11.31
CA GLU A 115 5.17 9.39 12.61
C GLU A 115 4.87 7.89 12.73
N TRP A 116 4.65 7.22 11.59
CA TRP A 116 4.40 5.78 11.54
C TRP A 116 5.53 4.94 12.11
N ARG A 117 6.77 5.45 12.06
CA ARG A 117 7.96 4.76 12.63
C ARG A 117 7.83 4.49 14.11
N ALA A 118 7.16 5.39 14.84
CA ALA A 118 7.00 5.27 16.30
C ALA A 118 6.04 4.15 16.71
N VAL A 119 5.09 3.79 15.84
CA VAL A 119 4.09 2.74 16.10
C VAL A 119 4.40 1.42 15.39
N ARG A 120 5.36 1.41 14.49
CA ARG A 120 5.78 0.24 13.70
C ARG A 120 6.20 -0.90 14.63
N SER A 121 5.53 -2.04 14.49
CA SER A 121 5.78 -3.25 15.30
C SER A 121 5.72 -3.00 16.82
N LEU A 122 5.09 -1.92 17.26
CA LEU A 122 4.97 -1.58 18.68
C LEU A 122 3.97 -2.53 19.35
N PRO A 123 4.40 -3.35 20.34
CA PRO A 123 3.49 -4.23 21.05
C PRO A 123 2.43 -3.45 21.83
N GLN A 124 1.19 -3.92 21.80
CA GLN A 124 0.16 -3.40 22.71
C GLN A 124 0.28 -4.08 24.07
N ARG A 125 0.37 -3.29 25.14
CA ARG A 125 0.54 -3.79 26.51
C ARG A 125 -0.76 -4.31 27.15
N ASN A 126 -1.87 -4.26 26.43
CA ASN A 126 -3.16 -4.71 26.94
C ASN A 126 -3.44 -6.14 26.45
N ALA A 127 -3.77 -7.05 27.36
CA ALA A 127 -4.06 -8.48 27.11
C ALA A 127 -5.21 -8.75 26.12
N PHE A 128 -6.02 -7.73 25.80
CA PHE A 128 -7.13 -7.84 24.84
C PHE A 128 -6.74 -7.52 23.40
N HIS A 129 -5.51 -7.05 23.14
CA HIS A 129 -5.07 -6.68 21.80
C HIS A 129 -4.19 -7.76 21.19
N THR A 130 -4.68 -8.37 20.11
CA THR A 130 -3.99 -9.44 19.36
C THR A 130 -2.94 -8.89 18.40
N TYR A 131 -2.95 -7.59 18.11
CA TYR A 131 -2.13 -6.95 17.08
C TYR A 131 -1.17 -5.91 17.67
N THR A 132 -0.06 -5.66 16.98
CA THR A 132 0.79 -4.48 17.19
C THR A 132 0.00 -3.19 16.88
N VAL A 133 0.48 -2.04 17.36
CA VAL A 133 -0.24 -0.75 17.19
C VAL A 133 -0.44 -0.44 15.71
N ASP A 134 0.61 -0.55 14.89
CA ASP A 134 0.53 -0.35 13.44
C ASP A 134 -0.50 -1.27 12.77
N ARG A 135 -0.50 -2.55 13.10
CA ARG A 135 -1.48 -3.50 12.55
C ARG A 135 -2.90 -3.19 13.01
N HIS A 136 -3.07 -2.78 14.26
CA HIS A 136 -4.37 -2.34 14.79
C HIS A 136 -4.90 -1.12 14.01
N LEU A 137 -4.05 -0.12 13.78
CA LEU A 137 -4.41 1.08 13.00
C LEU A 137 -4.88 0.71 11.58
N LEU A 138 -4.11 -0.14 10.88
CA LEU A 138 -4.49 -0.60 9.54
C LEU A 138 -5.80 -1.40 9.54
N GLN A 139 -6.01 -2.27 10.53
CA GLN A 139 -7.25 -3.03 10.65
C GLN A 139 -8.44 -2.10 10.93
N THR A 140 -8.24 -1.06 11.75
CA THR A 140 -9.29 -0.06 12.02
C THR A 140 -9.66 0.70 10.74
N VAL A 141 -8.68 1.07 9.90
CA VAL A 141 -8.96 1.68 8.59
C VAL A 141 -9.73 0.72 7.68
N ALA A 142 -9.33 -0.55 7.61
CA ALA A 142 -10.04 -1.54 6.80
C ALA A 142 -11.51 -1.68 7.21
N ASN A 143 -11.78 -1.74 8.52
CA ASN A 143 -13.16 -1.78 9.04
C ASN A 143 -13.91 -0.46 8.76
N ALA A 144 -13.25 0.70 8.92
CA ALA A 144 -13.84 2.00 8.65
C ALA A 144 -14.22 2.17 7.17
N SER A 145 -13.47 1.55 6.25
CA SER A 145 -13.75 1.63 4.82
C SER A 145 -15.13 1.06 4.44
N GLU A 146 -15.65 0.10 5.21
CA GLU A 146 -16.98 -0.47 5.00
C GLU A 146 -18.10 0.56 5.28
N LEU A 147 -17.82 1.57 6.11
CA LEU A 147 -18.75 2.61 6.52
C LEU A 147 -18.73 3.84 5.61
N MET A 148 -17.82 3.92 4.64
CA MET A 148 -17.61 5.12 3.79
C MET A 148 -18.88 5.63 3.11
N ARG A 149 -19.77 4.71 2.69
CA ARG A 149 -21.02 5.07 1.99
C ARG A 149 -22.07 5.75 2.88
N GLY A 150 -21.92 5.62 4.19
CA GLY A 150 -22.86 6.15 5.19
C GLY A 150 -22.46 7.49 5.80
N VAL A 151 -21.32 8.06 5.41
CA VAL A 151 -20.78 9.28 6.02
C VAL A 151 -20.55 10.38 4.99
N SER A 152 -20.70 11.65 5.42
CA SER A 152 -20.53 12.82 4.56
C SER A 152 -19.05 13.12 4.23
N ARG A 153 -18.11 12.69 5.09
CA ARG A 153 -16.67 12.92 4.95
C ARG A 153 -15.89 11.62 5.14
N PRO A 154 -15.92 10.70 4.13
CA PRO A 154 -15.21 9.45 4.20
C PRO A 154 -13.67 9.64 4.28
N ASP A 155 -13.14 10.71 3.75
CA ASP A 155 -11.75 11.10 3.87
C ASP A 155 -11.32 11.29 5.34
N LEU A 156 -12.11 12.02 6.11
CA LEU A 156 -11.87 12.25 7.54
C LEU A 156 -12.05 10.96 8.36
N LEU A 157 -13.00 10.11 7.98
CA LEU A 157 -13.21 8.82 8.64
C LEU A 157 -11.95 7.94 8.51
N LEU A 158 -11.43 7.79 7.29
CA LEU A 158 -10.26 6.93 7.03
C LEU A 158 -8.99 7.47 7.67
N VAL A 159 -8.73 8.78 7.53
CA VAL A 159 -7.55 9.41 8.14
C VAL A 159 -7.66 9.41 9.66
N GLY A 160 -8.83 9.69 10.22
CA GLY A 160 -9.07 9.59 11.66
C GLY A 160 -8.85 8.18 12.19
N ALA A 161 -9.33 7.15 11.48
CA ALA A 161 -9.08 5.76 11.82
C ALA A 161 -7.59 5.39 11.76
N LEU A 162 -6.83 5.93 10.81
CA LEU A 162 -5.39 5.69 10.69
C LEU A 162 -4.60 6.35 11.83
N LEU A 163 -5.00 7.53 12.28
CA LEU A 163 -4.20 8.36 13.18
C LEU A 163 -4.63 8.30 14.65
N HIS A 164 -5.78 7.67 14.99
CA HIS A 164 -6.38 7.77 16.34
C HIS A 164 -5.46 7.34 17.48
N ASP A 165 -4.55 6.42 17.22
CA ASP A 165 -3.61 5.87 18.20
C ASP A 165 -2.13 6.11 17.82
N ILE A 166 -1.85 6.96 16.82
CA ILE A 166 -0.48 7.21 16.34
C ILE A 166 0.43 7.75 17.45
N GLY A 167 -0.13 8.43 18.44
CA GLY A 167 0.60 8.98 19.60
C GLY A 167 1.05 7.92 20.62
N LYS A 168 0.65 6.66 20.51
CA LYS A 168 1.10 5.60 21.43
C LYS A 168 2.58 5.26 21.31
N GLY A 169 3.24 5.73 20.25
CA GLY A 169 4.67 5.56 20.03
C GLY A 169 5.58 6.56 20.75
N TYR A 170 5.00 7.52 21.48
CA TYR A 170 5.72 8.61 22.17
C TYR A 170 5.52 8.56 23.66
#